data_b99416c23279162136c649ef43016876
#
_entry.id   b99416c23279162136c649ef43016876
#
_cell.length_a   1.000
_cell.length_b   1.000
_cell.length_c   1.000
_cell.angle_alpha   90.00
_cell.angle_beta   90.00
_cell.angle_gamma   90.00
#
_symmetry.space_group_name_H-M   'P 1'
#
loop_
_entity.id
_entity.type
_entity.pdbx_description
1 polymer ?
#
loop_
_entity_poly.entity_id
_entity_poly.type
_entity_poly.pdbx_seq_one_letter_code
_entity_poly.pdbx_strand_id
1 'polypeptide(L)'
;KAQLLVGGGNDSFVGSGSMMGHQKKLVAGAAGITVAIPRLGIPATVMADGPAGVHIDAKREGTDQTFYATGFPVGSCLAATWNTELVKKVGQAIGNETKEYGCDVILGPGMNIHRNPLCGRNFEYYSEDPLLTGAIACAYTDGVQSQGVGVSAKHFAVNSQESDRTRVDERVSQRALREIYLRGFEMLVRHSQPWTIMSSYNKVNGTYSQMSKDLLTNVLRDDWGYKGIVETDWIGKRADLPTEQEVAAGNDLMTPGYPAQAEDIVTAVKDGRLSIQDVDRNVRRMLEYIVKTPRFNKYQFSN
;
A
#
# COMPACT_ATOMS: atom_id res chain seq x y z
N LYS A 1 17.89 11.61 -1.36
CA LYS A 1 17.04 10.88 -2.31
C LYS A 1 16.72 9.49 -1.75
N ALA A 2 17.73 8.66 -1.47
CA ALA A 2 17.52 7.28 -0.99
C ALA A 2 16.59 7.19 0.23
N GLN A 3 16.70 8.10 1.20
CA GLN A 3 15.84 8.15 2.38
C GLN A 3 14.34 8.33 2.07
N LEU A 4 13.99 8.97 0.95
CA LEU A 4 12.57 9.12 0.54
C LEU A 4 11.98 7.83 -0.04
N LEU A 5 12.82 6.90 -0.47
CA LEU A 5 12.39 5.63 -1.04
C LEU A 5 12.30 4.51 0.00
N VAL A 6 12.56 4.82 1.28
CA VAL A 6 12.58 3.86 2.37
C VAL A 6 11.68 4.37 3.49
N GLY A 7 10.81 3.53 4.00
CA GLY A 7 9.94 3.84 5.12
C GLY A 7 10.72 4.23 6.38
N GLY A 8 10.06 4.92 7.29
CA GLY A 8 10.65 5.43 8.54
C GLY A 8 10.97 4.34 9.57
N GLY A 9 10.78 3.10 9.21
CA GLY A 9 10.98 1.95 10.08
C GLY A 9 9.87 1.78 11.11
N ASN A 10 9.99 0.70 11.87
CA ASN A 10 9.15 0.43 13.01
C ASN A 10 10.05 0.28 14.25
N ASP A 11 9.86 1.14 15.25
CA ASP A 11 10.69 1.13 16.48
C ASP A 11 10.56 -0.18 17.29
N SER A 12 9.59 -1.03 16.96
CA SER A 12 9.25 -2.25 17.70
C SER A 12 9.82 -3.54 17.09
N PHE A 13 10.71 -3.47 16.12
CA PHE A 13 11.21 -4.67 15.43
C PHE A 13 12.09 -5.57 16.31
N VAL A 14 12.49 -5.10 17.49
CA VAL A 14 13.27 -5.87 18.43
C VAL A 14 12.31 -6.59 19.39
N GLY A 15 11.86 -7.79 19.01
CA GLY A 15 11.29 -8.76 19.94
C GLY A 15 9.79 -9.02 19.93
N SER A 16 8.98 -8.34 19.08
CA SER A 16 7.55 -8.70 18.90
C SER A 16 7.31 -9.31 17.52
N GLY A 17 6.59 -10.41 17.43
CA GLY A 17 6.35 -11.17 16.19
C GLY A 17 5.42 -10.49 15.17
N SER A 18 5.09 -9.20 15.32
CA SER A 18 4.24 -8.44 14.39
C SER A 18 5.02 -7.31 13.73
N MET A 19 5.00 -7.28 12.39
CA MET A 19 5.63 -6.22 11.59
C MET A 19 4.75 -4.98 11.41
N MET A 20 3.51 -5.01 11.84
CA MET A 20 2.51 -3.96 11.59
C MET A 20 1.90 -3.44 12.90
N GLY A 21 1.48 -2.18 12.88
CA GLY A 21 0.69 -1.61 13.96
C GLY A 21 1.49 -1.17 15.21
N HIS A 22 2.77 -0.84 15.08
CA HIS A 22 3.61 -0.47 16.23
C HIS A 22 4.28 0.89 16.12
N GLN A 23 3.83 1.75 15.21
CA GLN A 23 4.32 3.13 15.19
C GLN A 23 3.79 3.90 16.39
N LYS A 24 4.71 4.53 17.14
CA LYS A 24 4.37 5.37 18.28
C LYS A 24 4.60 6.87 18.01
N LYS A 25 5.37 7.22 16.96
CA LYS A 25 5.89 8.58 16.79
C LYS A 25 4.87 9.62 16.36
N LEU A 26 3.98 9.33 15.45
CA LEU A 26 3.01 10.29 14.91
C LEU A 26 1.57 9.89 15.23
N VAL A 27 1.23 8.65 14.94
CA VAL A 27 -0.06 8.04 15.26
C VAL A 27 0.21 6.66 15.85
N ALA A 28 -0.11 6.49 17.13
CA ALA A 28 0.09 5.22 17.81
C ALA A 28 -0.74 4.10 17.16
N GLY A 29 -0.11 2.95 16.90
CA GLY A 29 -0.74 1.82 16.22
C GLY A 29 -0.80 1.92 14.69
N ALA A 30 -0.32 3.01 14.08
CA ALA A 30 -0.23 3.10 12.63
C ALA A 30 0.71 2.04 12.05
N ALA A 31 0.43 1.59 10.82
CA ALA A 31 1.19 0.54 10.16
C ALA A 31 2.60 0.99 9.74
N GLY A 32 2.75 2.23 9.32
CA GLY A 32 4.03 2.75 8.87
C GLY A 32 4.05 4.25 8.65
N ILE A 33 5.27 4.78 8.49
CA ILE A 33 5.52 6.18 8.17
C ILE A 33 6.59 6.30 7.09
N THR A 34 6.62 7.43 6.40
CA THR A 34 7.77 7.82 5.57
C THR A 34 8.79 8.59 6.39
N VAL A 35 9.97 8.81 5.83
CA VAL A 35 11.03 9.62 6.49
C VAL A 35 10.80 11.09 6.23
N ALA A 36 10.73 11.90 7.29
CA ALA A 36 10.74 13.35 7.16
C ALA A 36 12.12 13.88 6.74
N ILE A 37 12.13 14.95 5.93
CA ILE A 37 13.36 15.69 5.61
C ILE A 37 13.14 17.17 5.94
N PRO A 38 13.28 17.56 7.23
CA PRO A 38 12.89 18.90 7.72
C PRO A 38 13.60 20.04 7.01
N ARG A 39 14.89 19.86 6.66
CA ARG A 39 15.66 20.89 5.94
C ARG A 39 15.10 21.25 4.55
N LEU A 40 14.22 20.38 4.00
CA LEU A 40 13.53 20.60 2.72
C LEU A 40 12.02 20.86 2.89
N GLY A 41 11.55 20.97 4.12
CA GLY A 41 10.11 21.12 4.42
C GLY A 41 9.27 19.89 4.06
N ILE A 42 9.88 18.71 3.96
CA ILE A 42 9.20 17.45 3.63
C ILE A 42 8.77 16.76 4.92
N PRO A 43 7.47 16.65 5.23
CA PRO A 43 6.98 15.92 6.40
C PRO A 43 7.05 14.41 6.19
N ALA A 44 7.04 13.66 7.29
CA ALA A 44 6.67 12.25 7.22
C ALA A 44 5.16 12.12 6.93
N THR A 45 4.77 11.07 6.21
CA THR A 45 3.36 10.70 6.02
C THR A 45 3.05 9.43 6.81
N VAL A 46 1.79 9.23 7.18
CA VAL A 46 1.36 8.12 8.05
C VAL A 46 0.41 7.20 7.28
N MET A 47 0.67 5.90 7.35
CA MET A 47 -0.16 4.85 6.77
C MET A 47 -0.80 4.03 7.89
N ALA A 48 -2.12 3.91 7.89
CA ALA A 48 -2.86 3.04 8.81
C ALA A 48 -3.32 1.77 8.11
N ASP A 49 -3.25 0.63 8.79
CA ASP A 49 -3.88 -0.58 8.28
C ASP A 49 -5.39 -0.53 8.46
N GLY A 50 -6.10 -1.41 7.78
CA GLY A 50 -7.50 -1.63 7.98
C GLY A 50 -8.42 -1.38 6.78
N PRO A 51 -8.54 -2.36 5.84
CA PRO A 51 -9.53 -2.27 4.74
C PRO A 51 -10.97 -2.19 5.23
N ALA A 52 -11.25 -2.68 6.46
CA ALA A 52 -12.55 -2.66 7.11
C ALA A 52 -12.65 -1.65 8.27
N GLY A 53 -11.83 -0.59 8.25
CA GLY A 53 -11.78 0.47 9.25
C GLY A 53 -10.36 0.77 9.72
N VAL A 54 -10.15 1.96 10.25
CA VAL A 54 -8.82 2.45 10.66
C VAL A 54 -8.27 1.64 11.83
N HIS A 55 -7.09 1.07 11.67
CA HIS A 55 -6.42 0.30 12.72
C HIS A 55 -5.35 1.15 13.39
N ILE A 56 -5.65 1.64 14.59
CA ILE A 56 -4.78 2.46 15.44
C ILE A 56 -4.91 2.00 16.89
N ASP A 57 -3.95 2.42 17.74
CA ASP A 57 -4.06 2.14 19.19
C ASP A 57 -5.17 2.97 19.82
N ALA A 58 -6.00 2.30 20.63
CA ALA A 58 -7.09 2.94 21.37
C ALA A 58 -6.58 3.90 22.45
N LYS A 59 -5.35 3.73 22.92
CA LYS A 59 -4.71 4.58 23.93
C LYS A 59 -3.44 5.19 23.36
N ARG A 60 -3.22 6.49 23.66
CA ARG A 60 -2.04 7.24 23.24
C ARG A 60 -1.35 7.84 24.45
N GLU A 61 -0.03 7.99 24.39
CA GLU A 61 0.73 8.68 25.45
C GLU A 61 0.33 10.16 25.55
N GLY A 62 0.26 10.67 26.76
CA GLY A 62 -0.03 12.10 27.02
C GLY A 62 -1.50 12.48 27.03
N THR A 63 -2.42 11.51 26.90
CA THR A 63 -3.87 11.75 27.01
C THR A 63 -4.61 10.58 27.65
N ASP A 64 -5.66 10.88 28.41
CA ASP A 64 -6.59 9.88 28.96
C ASP A 64 -7.70 9.50 27.98
N GLN A 65 -7.77 10.18 26.83
CA GLN A 65 -8.76 9.93 25.80
C GLN A 65 -8.62 8.49 25.24
N THR A 66 -9.76 7.89 24.91
CA THR A 66 -9.81 6.64 24.16
C THR A 66 -10.24 6.92 22.73
N PHE A 67 -9.43 6.48 21.76
CA PHE A 67 -9.68 6.66 20.35
C PHE A 67 -10.42 5.43 19.81
N TYR A 68 -11.66 5.62 19.40
CA TYR A 68 -12.52 4.57 18.86
C TYR A 68 -12.58 4.70 17.34
N ALA A 69 -12.13 3.65 16.63
CA ALA A 69 -12.34 3.54 15.19
C ALA A 69 -13.52 2.60 14.90
N THR A 70 -14.25 2.90 13.83
CA THR A 70 -15.41 2.10 13.43
C THR A 70 -14.97 0.80 12.76
N GLY A 71 -15.51 -0.33 13.22
CA GLY A 71 -15.43 -1.61 12.51
C GLY A 71 -16.52 -1.68 11.45
N PHE A 72 -16.11 -1.54 10.18
CA PHE A 72 -17.00 -1.68 9.03
C PHE A 72 -17.12 -3.15 8.59
N PRO A 73 -18.15 -3.50 7.79
CA PRO A 73 -18.24 -4.83 7.20
C PRO A 73 -16.99 -5.17 6.38
N VAL A 74 -16.57 -6.43 6.45
CA VAL A 74 -15.42 -6.93 5.67
C VAL A 74 -15.67 -6.90 4.16
N GLY A 75 -14.60 -6.95 3.37
CA GLY A 75 -14.68 -6.77 1.92
C GLY A 75 -15.67 -7.69 1.21
N SER A 76 -15.68 -8.98 1.54
CA SER A 76 -16.64 -9.93 0.97
C SER A 76 -18.10 -9.59 1.28
N CYS A 77 -18.37 -9.05 2.48
CA CYS A 77 -19.71 -8.60 2.86
C CYS A 77 -20.12 -7.34 2.09
N LEU A 78 -19.20 -6.38 1.93
CA LEU A 78 -19.46 -5.19 1.11
C LEU A 78 -19.75 -5.55 -0.35
N ALA A 79 -18.96 -6.47 -0.93
CA ALA A 79 -19.17 -6.92 -2.31
C ALA A 79 -20.49 -7.67 -2.49
N ALA A 80 -20.93 -8.44 -1.49
CA ALA A 80 -22.21 -9.15 -1.52
C ALA A 80 -23.44 -8.23 -1.60
N THR A 81 -23.28 -6.94 -1.30
CA THR A 81 -24.34 -5.95 -1.46
C THR A 81 -24.61 -5.59 -2.92
N TRP A 82 -23.65 -5.75 -3.82
CA TRP A 82 -23.68 -5.30 -5.22
C TRP A 82 -24.03 -3.79 -5.36
N ASN A 83 -23.78 -3.02 -4.31
CA ASN A 83 -24.21 -1.62 -4.21
C ASN A 83 -23.01 -0.68 -4.09
N THR A 84 -22.54 -0.17 -5.23
CA THR A 84 -21.40 0.75 -5.31
C THR A 84 -21.65 2.07 -4.57
N GLU A 85 -22.89 2.58 -4.55
CA GLU A 85 -23.26 3.79 -3.82
C GLU A 85 -23.09 3.62 -2.30
N LEU A 86 -23.52 2.46 -1.78
CA LEU A 86 -23.32 2.12 -0.36
C LEU A 86 -21.83 2.01 -0.05
N VAL A 87 -21.07 1.28 -0.86
CA VAL A 87 -19.63 1.09 -0.66
C VAL A 87 -18.87 2.41 -0.71
N LYS A 88 -19.26 3.32 -1.61
CA LYS A 88 -18.69 4.68 -1.64
C LYS A 88 -18.94 5.44 -0.34
N LYS A 89 -20.14 5.34 0.25
CA LYS A 89 -20.43 5.95 1.57
C LYS A 89 -19.60 5.35 2.68
N VAL A 90 -19.39 4.03 2.68
CA VAL A 90 -18.48 3.35 3.62
C VAL A 90 -17.06 3.88 3.43
N GLY A 91 -16.58 3.98 2.19
CA GLY A 91 -15.28 4.58 1.88
C GLY A 91 -15.14 6.02 2.39
N GLN A 92 -16.19 6.84 2.24
CA GLN A 92 -16.22 8.21 2.79
C GLN A 92 -16.07 8.23 4.32
N ALA A 93 -16.77 7.34 5.02
CA ALA A 93 -16.69 7.27 6.47
C ALA A 93 -15.28 6.82 6.93
N ILE A 94 -14.71 5.77 6.30
CA ILE A 94 -13.33 5.32 6.57
C ILE A 94 -12.32 6.43 6.27
N GLY A 95 -12.46 7.11 5.14
CA GLY A 95 -11.57 8.21 4.75
C GLY A 95 -11.62 9.38 5.72
N ASN A 96 -12.81 9.71 6.23
CA ASN A 96 -12.97 10.75 7.25
C ASN A 96 -12.27 10.34 8.56
N GLU A 97 -12.50 9.14 9.06
CA GLU A 97 -11.80 8.65 10.28
C GLU A 97 -10.28 8.59 10.06
N THR A 98 -9.81 8.12 8.89
CA THR A 98 -8.38 8.10 8.53
C THR A 98 -7.77 9.50 8.68
N LYS A 99 -8.43 10.51 8.12
CA LYS A 99 -7.98 11.90 8.19
C LYS A 99 -8.00 12.44 9.60
N GLU A 100 -9.12 12.29 10.32
CA GLU A 100 -9.29 12.84 11.66
C GLU A 100 -8.31 12.22 12.68
N TYR A 101 -7.91 10.97 12.49
CA TYR A 101 -6.91 10.32 13.35
C TYR A 101 -5.46 10.56 12.93
N GLY A 102 -5.23 11.46 11.97
CA GLY A 102 -3.89 11.90 11.59
C GLY A 102 -3.15 10.99 10.64
N CYS A 103 -3.87 10.11 9.94
CA CYS A 103 -3.31 9.25 8.91
C CYS A 103 -3.52 9.86 7.51
N ASP A 104 -2.55 9.66 6.62
CA ASP A 104 -2.56 10.19 5.27
C ASP A 104 -3.06 9.17 4.24
N VAL A 105 -2.88 7.87 4.54
CA VAL A 105 -3.27 6.74 3.69
C VAL A 105 -3.85 5.61 4.53
N ILE A 106 -4.91 4.97 4.03
CA ILE A 106 -5.41 3.70 4.53
C ILE A 106 -4.93 2.54 3.64
N LEU A 107 -4.41 1.45 4.26
CA LEU A 107 -3.94 0.27 3.54
C LEU A 107 -5.11 -0.63 3.12
N GLY A 108 -5.79 -0.21 2.11
CA GLY A 108 -6.95 -0.83 1.48
C GLY A 108 -7.30 -0.08 0.19
N PRO A 109 -8.17 -0.63 -0.64
CA PRO A 109 -8.86 -1.89 -0.48
C PRO A 109 -7.96 -3.11 -0.73
N GLY A 110 -8.25 -4.24 -0.05
CA GLY A 110 -7.79 -5.55 -0.48
C GLY A 110 -8.65 -6.03 -1.65
N MET A 111 -8.03 -6.45 -2.76
CA MET A 111 -8.80 -6.75 -3.97
C MET A 111 -8.27 -7.93 -4.80
N ASN A 112 -7.55 -8.85 -4.18
CA ASN A 112 -7.16 -10.07 -4.84
C ASN A 112 -8.37 -10.98 -5.11
N ILE A 113 -8.26 -11.80 -6.14
CA ILE A 113 -9.36 -12.69 -6.56
C ILE A 113 -9.49 -13.87 -5.60
N HIS A 114 -10.72 -14.20 -5.20
CA HIS A 114 -11.07 -15.40 -4.43
C HIS A 114 -10.83 -16.65 -5.29
N ARG A 115 -9.57 -17.09 -5.39
CA ARG A 115 -9.19 -18.25 -6.22
C ARG A 115 -9.44 -19.56 -5.51
N ASN A 116 -9.19 -19.60 -4.20
CA ASN A 116 -9.37 -20.76 -3.36
C ASN A 116 -10.18 -20.37 -2.11
N PRO A 117 -11.30 -21.05 -1.80
CA PRO A 117 -12.10 -20.72 -0.63
C PRO A 117 -11.36 -20.88 0.70
N LEU A 118 -10.27 -21.64 0.73
CA LEU A 118 -9.43 -21.83 1.91
C LEU A 118 -8.36 -20.72 2.09
N CYS A 119 -8.28 -19.74 1.20
CA CYS A 119 -7.36 -18.61 1.38
C CYS A 119 -7.78 -17.79 2.61
N GLY A 120 -6.87 -17.67 3.58
CA GLY A 120 -7.15 -17.04 4.88
C GLY A 120 -7.50 -15.56 4.84
N ARG A 121 -7.29 -14.88 3.70
CA ARG A 121 -7.58 -13.45 3.52
C ARG A 121 -8.77 -13.16 2.61
N ASN A 122 -9.54 -14.17 2.18
CA ASN A 122 -10.73 -13.96 1.36
C ASN A 122 -11.76 -13.02 2.02
N PHE A 123 -11.81 -12.96 3.35
CA PHE A 123 -12.74 -12.08 4.08
C PHE A 123 -12.51 -10.59 3.74
N GLU A 124 -11.26 -10.16 3.54
CA GLU A 124 -10.94 -8.77 3.24
C GLU A 124 -10.99 -8.43 1.74
N TYR A 125 -10.97 -9.46 0.88
CA TYR A 125 -11.11 -9.31 -0.56
C TYR A 125 -12.59 -9.32 -0.98
N TYR A 126 -12.86 -8.95 -2.23
CA TYR A 126 -14.25 -8.70 -2.65
C TYR A 126 -14.92 -9.91 -3.28
N SER A 127 -14.33 -10.54 -4.30
CA SER A 127 -15.01 -11.57 -5.08
C SER A 127 -14.04 -12.45 -5.88
N GLU A 128 -14.56 -13.55 -6.42
CA GLU A 128 -13.93 -14.33 -7.48
C GLU A 128 -14.09 -13.66 -8.86
N ASP A 129 -15.10 -12.78 -9.00
CA ASP A 129 -15.40 -12.05 -10.23
C ASP A 129 -14.55 -10.76 -10.28
N PRO A 130 -13.67 -10.61 -11.30
CA PRO A 130 -12.84 -9.42 -11.44
C PRO A 130 -13.62 -8.15 -11.75
N LEU A 131 -14.81 -8.23 -12.39
CA LEU A 131 -15.66 -7.08 -12.66
C LEU A 131 -16.27 -6.54 -11.36
N LEU A 132 -16.87 -7.43 -10.55
CA LEU A 132 -17.42 -7.04 -9.25
C LEU A 132 -16.33 -6.50 -8.34
N THR A 133 -15.18 -7.18 -8.28
CA THR A 133 -14.02 -6.73 -7.51
C THR A 133 -13.58 -5.33 -7.92
N GLY A 134 -13.44 -5.07 -9.21
CA GLY A 134 -13.04 -3.77 -9.73
C GLY A 134 -14.06 -2.66 -9.44
N ALA A 135 -15.34 -2.93 -9.65
CA ALA A 135 -16.41 -1.95 -9.41
C ALA A 135 -16.50 -1.55 -7.92
N ILE A 136 -16.44 -2.52 -7.03
CA ILE A 136 -16.47 -2.28 -5.57
C ILE A 136 -15.20 -1.57 -5.11
N ALA A 137 -14.02 -1.96 -5.61
CA ALA A 137 -12.76 -1.31 -5.30
C ALA A 137 -12.73 0.16 -5.76
N CYS A 138 -13.27 0.47 -6.95
CA CYS A 138 -13.42 1.85 -7.42
C CYS A 138 -14.30 2.66 -6.48
N ALA A 139 -15.47 2.14 -6.12
CA ALA A 139 -16.40 2.84 -5.23
C ALA A 139 -15.79 3.12 -3.85
N TYR A 140 -15.12 2.14 -3.25
CA TYR A 140 -14.40 2.30 -1.99
C TYR A 140 -13.32 3.38 -2.10
N THR A 141 -12.47 3.29 -3.12
CA THR A 141 -11.37 4.23 -3.36
C THR A 141 -11.86 5.65 -3.58
N ASP A 142 -12.87 5.84 -4.42
CA ASP A 142 -13.48 7.16 -4.66
C ASP A 142 -14.06 7.74 -3.37
N GLY A 143 -14.67 6.90 -2.54
CA GLY A 143 -15.20 7.28 -1.24
C GLY A 143 -14.09 7.81 -0.32
N VAL A 144 -13.04 7.01 -0.11
CA VAL A 144 -11.91 7.37 0.76
C VAL A 144 -11.20 8.62 0.24
N GLN A 145 -10.82 8.64 -1.04
CA GLN A 145 -10.05 9.75 -1.62
C GLN A 145 -10.85 11.06 -1.67
N SER A 146 -12.18 11.00 -1.70
CA SER A 146 -13.03 12.19 -1.61
C SER A 146 -12.89 12.96 -0.29
N GLN A 147 -12.33 12.32 0.75
CA GLN A 147 -12.05 12.95 2.05
C GLN A 147 -10.66 13.60 2.12
N GLY A 148 -9.87 13.51 1.04
CA GLY A 148 -8.54 14.10 0.96
C GLY A 148 -7.44 13.27 1.59
N VAL A 149 -7.65 11.96 1.78
CA VAL A 149 -6.65 10.96 2.17
C VAL A 149 -6.52 9.90 1.07
N GLY A 150 -5.41 9.18 1.05
CA GLY A 150 -5.14 8.17 0.04
C GLY A 150 -5.61 6.77 0.45
N VAL A 151 -5.64 5.90 -0.55
CA VAL A 151 -5.75 4.45 -0.39
C VAL A 151 -4.46 3.79 -0.84
N SER A 152 -4.17 2.60 -0.29
CA SER A 152 -3.18 1.67 -0.84
C SER A 152 -3.88 0.40 -1.29
N ALA A 153 -4.15 0.32 -2.58
CA ALA A 153 -4.81 -0.87 -3.14
C ALA A 153 -3.86 -2.07 -3.13
N LYS A 154 -4.33 -3.21 -2.60
CA LYS A 154 -3.47 -4.35 -2.31
C LYS A 154 -4.10 -5.70 -2.65
N HIS A 155 -3.29 -6.72 -2.95
CA HIS A 155 -1.85 -6.76 -3.12
C HIS A 155 -1.52 -7.01 -4.58
N PHE A 156 -0.75 -6.16 -5.19
CA PHE A 156 -0.43 -6.21 -6.62
C PHE A 156 0.83 -7.05 -6.88
N ALA A 157 0.71 -8.29 -7.39
CA ALA A 157 -0.51 -8.94 -7.84
C ALA A 157 -0.52 -10.43 -7.47
N VAL A 158 -1.70 -11.03 -7.63
CA VAL A 158 -1.89 -12.49 -7.53
C VAL A 158 -1.55 -13.05 -6.15
N ASN A 159 -1.90 -12.35 -5.05
CA ASN A 159 -1.80 -12.91 -3.70
C ASN A 159 -3.03 -13.80 -3.43
N SER A 160 -3.02 -15.02 -3.99
CA SER A 160 -4.18 -15.93 -3.99
C SER A 160 -4.12 -17.03 -2.95
N GLN A 161 -3.03 -17.12 -2.17
CA GLN A 161 -2.90 -17.99 -1.00
C GLN A 161 -2.04 -17.35 0.08
N GLU A 162 -2.27 -17.76 1.33
CA GLU A 162 -1.51 -17.27 2.49
C GLU A 162 -0.45 -18.26 2.97
N SER A 163 -0.58 -19.55 2.65
CA SER A 163 0.45 -20.54 2.96
C SER A 163 1.72 -20.24 2.17
N ASP A 164 2.82 -20.03 2.90
CA ASP A 164 4.13 -19.64 2.36
C ASP A 164 4.11 -18.40 1.44
N ARG A 165 3.23 -17.45 1.74
CA ARG A 165 2.93 -16.26 0.93
C ARG A 165 4.15 -15.43 0.52
N THR A 166 5.24 -15.50 1.30
CA THR A 166 6.48 -14.77 1.03
C THR A 166 7.42 -15.49 0.05
N ARG A 167 7.08 -16.71 -0.37
CA ARG A 167 7.94 -17.54 -1.26
C ARG A 167 7.17 -18.23 -2.38
N VAL A 168 5.85 -18.39 -2.24
CA VAL A 168 5.02 -19.05 -3.23
C VAL A 168 5.22 -18.42 -4.61
N ASP A 169 5.21 -19.28 -5.64
CA ASP A 169 5.30 -18.87 -7.04
C ASP A 169 3.97 -19.19 -7.74
N GLU A 170 3.17 -18.18 -7.91
CA GLU A 170 1.87 -18.26 -8.57
C GLU A 170 2.05 -18.46 -10.08
N ARG A 171 1.77 -19.67 -10.55
CA ARG A 171 1.88 -20.04 -11.96
C ARG A 171 0.58 -19.74 -12.68
N VAL A 172 0.61 -18.76 -13.57
CA VAL A 172 -0.57 -18.25 -14.25
C VAL A 172 -0.27 -17.94 -15.72
N SER A 173 -1.16 -18.34 -16.63
CA SER A 173 -1.02 -17.97 -18.05
C SER A 173 -1.19 -16.46 -18.23
N GLN A 174 -0.58 -15.89 -19.27
CA GLN A 174 -0.69 -14.45 -19.57
C GLN A 174 -2.15 -14.03 -19.77
N ARG A 175 -2.96 -14.86 -20.40
CA ARG A 175 -4.38 -14.59 -20.58
C ARG A 175 -5.12 -14.51 -19.25
N ALA A 176 -4.97 -15.53 -18.38
CA ALA A 176 -5.63 -15.53 -17.07
C ALA A 176 -5.11 -14.38 -16.18
N LEU A 177 -3.81 -14.08 -16.24
CA LEU A 177 -3.21 -12.96 -15.53
C LEU A 177 -3.91 -11.64 -15.90
N ARG A 178 -4.05 -11.34 -17.20
CA ARG A 178 -4.64 -10.08 -17.68
C ARG A 178 -6.16 -10.05 -17.52
N GLU A 179 -6.87 -11.12 -17.81
CA GLU A 179 -8.34 -11.13 -17.86
C GLU A 179 -8.98 -11.31 -16.48
N ILE A 180 -8.27 -11.92 -15.50
CA ILE A 180 -8.80 -12.24 -14.18
C ILE A 180 -8.04 -11.47 -13.08
N TYR A 181 -6.76 -11.80 -12.87
CA TYR A 181 -6.04 -11.34 -11.67
C TYR A 181 -5.67 -9.86 -11.70
N LEU A 182 -5.38 -9.31 -12.88
CA LEU A 182 -5.04 -7.91 -13.06
C LEU A 182 -6.25 -7.03 -13.42
N ARG A 183 -7.35 -7.62 -13.88
CA ARG A 183 -8.48 -6.87 -14.44
C ARG A 183 -9.11 -5.89 -13.43
N GLY A 184 -9.29 -6.31 -12.19
CA GLY A 184 -9.81 -5.42 -11.13
C GLY A 184 -8.89 -4.22 -10.87
N PHE A 185 -7.57 -4.46 -10.82
CA PHE A 185 -6.58 -3.39 -10.67
C PHE A 185 -6.54 -2.45 -11.88
N GLU A 186 -6.65 -2.97 -13.10
CA GLU A 186 -6.76 -2.15 -14.30
C GLU A 186 -7.96 -1.20 -14.23
N MET A 187 -9.13 -1.72 -13.85
CA MET A 187 -10.34 -0.91 -13.67
C MET A 187 -10.11 0.19 -12.64
N LEU A 188 -9.53 -0.16 -11.49
CA LEU A 188 -9.24 0.78 -10.42
C LEU A 188 -8.28 1.89 -10.85
N VAL A 189 -7.18 1.53 -11.53
CA VAL A 189 -6.20 2.51 -12.01
C VAL A 189 -6.82 3.45 -13.04
N ARG A 190 -7.53 2.90 -14.02
CA ARG A 190 -8.12 3.72 -15.10
C ARG A 190 -9.25 4.63 -14.61
N HIS A 191 -9.98 4.22 -13.57
CA HIS A 191 -11.12 4.97 -13.05
C HIS A 191 -10.73 5.93 -11.90
N SER A 192 -10.07 5.41 -10.86
CA SER A 192 -9.91 6.11 -9.57
C SER A 192 -8.51 6.65 -9.30
N GLN A 193 -7.48 6.15 -10.02
CA GLN A 193 -6.08 6.54 -9.76
C GLN A 193 -5.73 6.50 -8.24
N PRO A 194 -5.65 5.33 -7.61
CA PRO A 194 -5.32 5.23 -6.19
C PRO A 194 -3.99 5.93 -5.89
N TRP A 195 -3.88 6.59 -4.73
CA TRP A 195 -2.65 7.32 -4.39
C TRP A 195 -1.46 6.38 -4.26
N THR A 196 -1.70 5.19 -3.68
CA THR A 196 -0.68 4.15 -3.58
C THR A 196 -1.22 2.78 -4.00
N ILE A 197 -0.33 1.91 -4.45
CA ILE A 197 -0.59 0.49 -4.72
C ILE A 197 0.50 -0.31 -4.01
N MET A 198 0.11 -1.36 -3.30
CA MET A 198 1.04 -2.23 -2.57
C MET A 198 1.40 -3.45 -3.43
N SER A 199 2.69 -3.61 -3.74
CA SER A 199 3.21 -4.80 -4.43
C SER A 199 3.22 -6.01 -3.48
N SER A 200 2.81 -7.19 -3.98
CA SER A 200 2.60 -8.39 -3.17
C SER A 200 3.90 -9.14 -2.84
N TYR A 201 3.85 -10.00 -1.81
CA TYR A 201 4.99 -10.82 -1.38
C TYR A 201 5.39 -11.92 -2.35
N ASN A 202 4.41 -12.53 -3.03
CA ASN A 202 4.57 -13.73 -3.82
C ASN A 202 5.34 -13.49 -5.13
N LYS A 203 5.82 -14.57 -5.71
CA LYS A 203 6.26 -14.57 -7.10
C LYS A 203 5.07 -14.75 -8.05
N VAL A 204 5.22 -14.22 -9.24
CA VAL A 204 4.35 -14.49 -10.39
C VAL A 204 5.23 -15.02 -11.52
N ASN A 205 5.02 -16.27 -11.91
CA ASN A 205 5.78 -16.92 -12.98
C ASN A 205 7.30 -16.83 -12.77
N GLY A 206 7.77 -17.03 -11.54
CA GLY A 206 9.19 -17.09 -11.19
C GLY A 206 9.80 -15.78 -10.69
N THR A 207 9.14 -14.64 -10.87
CA THR A 207 9.64 -13.32 -10.44
C THR A 207 8.83 -12.77 -9.29
N TYR A 208 9.46 -12.31 -8.22
CA TYR A 208 8.78 -11.61 -7.14
C TYR A 208 8.03 -10.38 -7.68
N SER A 209 6.78 -10.19 -7.26
CA SER A 209 5.98 -9.04 -7.68
C SER A 209 6.69 -7.72 -7.41
N GLN A 210 7.38 -7.62 -6.28
CA GLN A 210 8.17 -6.45 -5.88
C GLN A 210 9.38 -6.16 -6.79
N MET A 211 9.87 -7.16 -7.55
CA MET A 211 10.99 -7.01 -8.50
C MET A 211 10.54 -7.13 -9.96
N SER A 212 9.24 -7.21 -10.21
CA SER A 212 8.71 -7.41 -11.55
C SER A 212 8.55 -6.07 -12.28
N LYS A 213 9.55 -5.69 -13.08
CA LYS A 213 9.42 -4.53 -13.97
C LYS A 213 8.23 -4.68 -14.92
N ASP A 214 7.92 -5.91 -15.35
CA ASP A 214 6.77 -6.16 -16.21
C ASP A 214 5.47 -5.74 -15.53
N LEU A 215 5.24 -6.16 -14.28
CA LEU A 215 4.05 -5.77 -13.54
C LEU A 215 4.05 -4.29 -13.16
N LEU A 216 5.15 -3.80 -12.52
CA LEU A 216 5.17 -2.49 -11.87
C LEU A 216 5.42 -1.32 -12.83
N THR A 217 6.09 -1.57 -13.94
CA THR A 217 6.38 -0.54 -14.95
C THR A 217 5.56 -0.76 -16.21
N ASN A 218 5.79 -1.87 -16.95
CA ASN A 218 5.18 -2.05 -18.25
C ASN A 218 3.64 -2.09 -18.16
N VAL A 219 3.10 -2.96 -17.28
CA VAL A 219 1.64 -3.11 -17.13
C VAL A 219 1.03 -1.93 -16.40
N LEU A 220 1.51 -1.67 -15.17
CA LEU A 220 0.85 -0.71 -14.29
C LEU A 220 0.96 0.73 -14.82
N ARG A 221 2.14 1.12 -15.31
CA ARG A 221 2.40 2.51 -15.71
C ARG A 221 2.26 2.73 -17.20
N ASP A 222 2.92 1.90 -18.01
CA ASP A 222 2.96 2.15 -19.45
C ASP A 222 1.63 1.77 -20.12
N ASP A 223 1.04 0.61 -19.76
CA ASP A 223 -0.25 0.17 -20.33
C ASP A 223 -1.45 0.90 -19.71
N TRP A 224 -1.46 1.09 -18.37
CA TRP A 224 -2.65 1.62 -17.67
C TRP A 224 -2.56 3.08 -17.28
N GLY A 225 -1.38 3.68 -17.34
CA GLY A 225 -1.16 5.11 -17.04
C GLY A 225 -1.25 5.44 -15.56
N TYR A 226 -0.81 4.54 -14.68
CA TYR A 226 -0.80 4.78 -13.23
C TYR A 226 0.15 5.93 -12.84
N LYS A 227 -0.34 6.86 -12.04
CA LYS A 227 0.38 8.08 -11.64
C LYS A 227 0.77 8.11 -10.15
N GLY A 228 0.20 7.23 -9.33
CA GLY A 228 0.51 7.16 -7.90
C GLY A 228 1.86 6.49 -7.61
N ILE A 229 2.13 6.22 -6.34
CA ILE A 229 3.32 5.48 -5.92
C ILE A 229 3.03 3.98 -5.77
N VAL A 230 4.08 3.17 -5.90
CA VAL A 230 4.07 1.76 -5.52
C VAL A 230 4.88 1.62 -4.23
N GLU A 231 4.27 1.03 -3.21
CA GLU A 231 4.96 0.62 -1.99
C GLU A 231 5.08 -0.90 -1.93
N THR A 232 6.12 -1.42 -1.29
CA THR A 232 6.21 -2.86 -1.03
C THR A 232 5.26 -3.25 0.09
N ASP A 233 4.78 -4.48 0.10
CA ASP A 233 4.19 -5.04 1.31
C ASP A 233 5.26 -5.13 2.42
N TRP A 234 4.84 -5.24 3.70
CA TRP A 234 5.70 -5.15 4.89
C TRP A 234 6.61 -6.37 5.00
N ILE A 235 7.84 -6.25 4.52
CA ILE A 235 8.81 -7.34 4.54
C ILE A 235 10.17 -6.85 5.04
N GLY A 236 10.86 -7.71 5.77
CA GLY A 236 12.23 -7.46 6.18
C GLY A 236 13.21 -7.55 5.01
N LYS A 237 14.40 -6.97 5.19
CA LYS A 237 15.50 -7.12 4.22
C LYS A 237 15.79 -8.60 3.98
N ARG A 238 15.82 -9.01 2.72
CA ARG A 238 16.09 -10.38 2.29
C ARG A 238 17.15 -10.42 1.19
N ALA A 239 17.99 -11.45 1.22
CA ALA A 239 19.02 -11.63 0.19
C ALA A 239 18.44 -11.89 -1.21
N ASP A 240 17.27 -12.50 -1.28
CA ASP A 240 16.55 -12.80 -2.53
C ASP A 240 15.60 -11.68 -3.00
N LEU A 241 15.61 -10.55 -2.27
CA LEU A 241 14.91 -9.30 -2.61
C LEU A 241 15.87 -8.10 -2.45
N PRO A 242 16.86 -7.94 -3.36
CA PRO A 242 17.79 -6.82 -3.28
C PRO A 242 17.06 -5.49 -3.52
N THR A 243 17.26 -4.52 -2.63
CA THR A 243 16.58 -3.21 -2.65
C THR A 243 16.75 -2.47 -3.98
N GLU A 244 17.91 -2.56 -4.61
CA GLU A 244 18.17 -1.94 -5.91
C GLU A 244 17.30 -2.52 -7.03
N GLN A 245 16.96 -3.82 -6.97
CA GLN A 245 16.07 -4.43 -7.95
C GLN A 245 14.62 -4.04 -7.73
N GLU A 246 14.18 -3.90 -6.49
CA GLU A 246 12.85 -3.38 -6.16
C GLU A 246 12.68 -1.93 -6.67
N VAL A 247 13.67 -1.06 -6.42
CA VAL A 247 13.68 0.32 -6.92
C VAL A 247 13.68 0.38 -8.45
N ALA A 248 14.53 -0.42 -9.10
CA ALA A 248 14.63 -0.47 -10.57
C ALA A 248 13.34 -0.98 -11.22
N ALA A 249 12.64 -1.92 -10.57
CA ALA A 249 11.37 -2.46 -11.04
C ALA A 249 10.22 -1.45 -10.97
N GLY A 250 10.29 -0.46 -10.08
CA GLY A 250 9.31 0.61 -9.97
C GLY A 250 8.58 0.71 -8.63
N ASN A 251 9.06 0.05 -7.55
CA ASN A 251 8.64 0.41 -6.21
C ASN A 251 9.24 1.78 -5.85
N ASP A 252 8.39 2.64 -5.35
CA ASP A 252 8.76 4.01 -4.98
C ASP A 252 9.01 4.13 -3.47
N LEU A 253 8.50 3.17 -2.67
CA LEU A 253 8.66 3.15 -1.21
C LEU A 253 8.81 1.71 -0.69
N MET A 254 9.93 1.43 -0.04
CA MET A 254 10.17 0.16 0.66
C MET A 254 9.62 0.23 2.08
N THR A 255 8.67 -0.63 2.42
CA THR A 255 7.99 -0.68 3.73
C THR A 255 8.29 -1.98 4.50
N PRO A 256 8.39 -1.93 5.84
CA PRO A 256 8.29 -0.78 6.74
C PRO A 256 9.49 0.17 6.65
N GLY A 257 10.57 -0.24 5.99
CA GLY A 257 11.81 0.48 5.82
C GLY A 257 12.87 0.17 6.87
N TYR A 258 14.11 0.01 6.42
CA TYR A 258 15.28 -0.20 7.27
C TYR A 258 16.38 0.77 6.84
N PRO A 259 17.14 1.38 7.79
CA PRO A 259 18.22 2.30 7.45
C PRO A 259 19.20 1.73 6.43
N ALA A 260 19.54 0.43 6.54
CA ALA A 260 20.43 -0.27 5.63
C ALA A 260 19.93 -0.26 4.17
N GLN A 261 18.63 -0.24 3.90
CA GLN A 261 18.11 -0.16 2.53
C GLN A 261 18.47 1.16 1.84
N ALA A 262 18.50 2.27 2.59
CA ALA A 262 18.95 3.55 2.03
C ALA A 262 20.45 3.54 1.69
N GLU A 263 21.26 2.83 2.48
CA GLU A 263 22.69 2.62 2.21
C GLU A 263 22.90 1.70 1.00
N ASP A 264 22.09 0.63 0.88
CA ASP A 264 22.10 -0.27 -0.28
C ASP A 264 21.82 0.49 -1.59
N ILE A 265 20.81 1.38 -1.60
CA ILE A 265 20.48 2.24 -2.75
C ILE A 265 21.68 3.12 -3.13
N VAL A 266 22.29 3.78 -2.14
CA VAL A 266 23.44 4.66 -2.40
C VAL A 266 24.63 3.86 -2.95
N THR A 267 24.91 2.70 -2.37
CA THR A 267 26.00 1.82 -2.79
C THR A 267 25.72 1.28 -4.21
N ALA A 268 24.52 0.80 -4.47
CA ALA A 268 24.13 0.28 -5.79
C ALA A 268 24.27 1.33 -6.90
N VAL A 269 23.94 2.60 -6.61
CA VAL A 269 24.16 3.70 -7.58
C VAL A 269 25.64 3.94 -7.82
N LYS A 270 26.47 3.95 -6.77
CA LYS A 270 27.94 4.14 -6.90
C LYS A 270 28.60 3.02 -7.69
N ASP A 271 28.15 1.79 -7.49
CA ASP A 271 28.67 0.59 -8.16
C ASP A 271 28.10 0.39 -9.58
N GLY A 272 27.16 1.23 -10.01
CA GLY A 272 26.50 1.12 -11.32
C GLY A 272 25.46 0.00 -11.43
N ARG A 273 25.06 -0.63 -10.31
CA ARG A 273 24.00 -1.67 -10.27
C ARG A 273 22.59 -1.07 -10.30
N LEU A 274 22.42 0.20 -9.93
CA LEU A 274 21.17 0.95 -9.98
C LEU A 274 21.38 2.27 -10.72
N SER A 275 20.51 2.57 -11.68
CA SER A 275 20.56 3.85 -12.38
C SER A 275 20.08 5.01 -11.49
N ILE A 276 20.82 6.11 -11.49
CA ILE A 276 20.38 7.33 -10.79
C ILE A 276 19.06 7.87 -11.38
N GLN A 277 18.78 7.62 -12.65
CA GLN A 277 17.52 8.00 -13.29
C GLN A 277 16.32 7.23 -12.70
N ASP A 278 16.50 5.97 -12.33
CA ASP A 278 15.45 5.19 -11.63
C ASP A 278 15.18 5.77 -10.24
N VAL A 279 16.22 6.11 -9.49
CA VAL A 279 16.10 6.78 -8.19
C VAL A 279 15.38 8.12 -8.33
N ASP A 280 15.76 8.94 -9.32
CA ASP A 280 15.17 10.27 -9.53
C ASP A 280 13.70 10.18 -9.95
N ARG A 281 13.36 9.22 -10.81
CA ARG A 281 11.98 8.93 -11.20
C ARG A 281 11.12 8.58 -9.97
N ASN A 282 11.58 7.66 -9.14
CA ASN A 282 10.82 7.21 -7.97
C ASN A 282 10.73 8.34 -6.91
N VAL A 283 11.81 9.09 -6.66
CA VAL A 283 11.79 10.27 -5.78
C VAL A 283 10.77 11.31 -6.25
N ARG A 284 10.70 11.59 -7.55
CA ARG A 284 9.70 12.52 -8.10
C ARG A 284 8.28 12.07 -7.75
N ARG A 285 7.96 10.78 -7.94
CA ARG A 285 6.65 10.21 -7.59
C ARG A 285 6.35 10.33 -6.11
N MET A 286 7.34 10.05 -5.24
CA MET A 286 7.21 10.25 -3.81
C MET A 286 6.88 11.70 -3.44
N LEU A 287 7.54 12.67 -4.07
CA LEU A 287 7.24 14.08 -3.84
C LEU A 287 5.84 14.46 -4.34
N GLU A 288 5.43 13.98 -5.52
CA GLU A 288 4.09 14.17 -6.07
C GLU A 288 2.99 13.55 -5.18
N TYR A 289 3.30 12.44 -4.50
CA TYR A 289 2.42 11.84 -3.49
C TYR A 289 2.37 12.70 -2.22
N ILE A 290 3.53 13.06 -1.66
CA ILE A 290 3.62 13.80 -0.38
C ILE A 290 2.85 15.12 -0.44
N VAL A 291 2.95 15.88 -1.53
CA VAL A 291 2.25 17.18 -1.66
C VAL A 291 0.72 17.07 -1.67
N LYS A 292 0.16 15.88 -1.90
CA LYS A 292 -1.29 15.63 -1.82
C LYS A 292 -1.77 15.41 -0.38
N THR A 293 -0.87 15.03 0.52
CA THR A 293 -1.25 14.55 1.86
C THR A 293 -1.78 15.67 2.75
N PRO A 294 -2.72 15.38 3.64
CA PRO A 294 -3.20 16.34 4.64
C PRO A 294 -2.06 16.93 5.46
N ARG A 295 -1.07 16.12 5.81
CA ARG A 295 0.06 16.53 6.61
C ARG A 295 0.96 17.56 5.91
N PHE A 296 1.23 17.39 4.64
CA PHE A 296 1.97 18.40 3.85
C PHE A 296 1.18 19.71 3.78
N ASN A 297 -0.13 19.63 3.62
CA ASN A 297 -1.04 20.78 3.54
C ASN A 297 -1.39 21.37 4.91
N LYS A 298 -0.70 20.93 5.99
CA LYS A 298 -0.85 21.44 7.36
C LYS A 298 -2.29 21.36 7.88
N TYR A 299 -3.01 20.32 7.49
CA TYR A 299 -4.33 20.05 8.04
C TYR A 299 -4.24 19.90 9.55
N GLN A 300 -5.18 20.54 10.27
CA GLN A 300 -5.27 20.42 11.72
C GLN A 300 -6.06 19.17 12.05
N PHE A 301 -5.35 18.11 12.42
CA PHE A 301 -5.98 16.87 12.84
C PHE A 301 -6.76 17.07 14.14
N SER A 302 -7.86 16.34 14.29
CA SER A 302 -8.69 16.41 15.50
C SER A 302 -8.01 15.86 16.75
N ASN A 303 -6.86 15.18 16.56
CA ASN A 303 -6.09 14.55 17.66
C ASN A 303 -4.60 14.49 17.36
#